data_498427d785a1e10a0ffb962fc9594a34
#
_entry.id   498427d785a1e10a0ffb962fc9594a34
#
_cell.length_a   1.000
_cell.length_b   1.000
_cell.length_c   1.000
_cell.angle_alpha   90.00
_cell.angle_beta   90.00
_cell.angle_gamma   90.00
#
_symmetry.space_group_name_H-M   'P 1'
#
loop_
_entity.id
_entity.type
_entity.pdbx_description
1 polymer ?
#
loop_
_entity_poly.entity_id
_entity_poly.type
_entity_poly.pdbx_seq_one_letter_code
_entity_poly.pdbx_strand_id
1 'polypeptide(L)'
;AKPNSNYILFTLVIFFISNYCYEVASIFYNSLLKKCSNENDIGKTSGLGFALGYIGSVPIMLLTLYLFVLPETVPFGLDKSKFENIRFVPLVVALWFLVFSLPMIYYFKKKISYEDNFDSSPSFKKIIEIIWKNKFTSTGKFLLARMIYSDALIVLIAGGGVYASGVFGYTPGELLKLAIVANVVAFLGVLIGGYLNDKLSSKKIILFCILVLTATVFYGSMIAQTKTEFFYNVMVISFFIGSIQSASRVMMTKLLETKDLGKGFGLFSFSGRITAFAGPLLVGTVTYLYSQRLGL
;
A
#
# COMPACT_ATOMS: atom_id res chain seq x y z
N ALA A 1 10.64 -20.56 -0.69
CA ALA A 1 11.60 -20.58 -1.81
C ALA A 1 12.89 -21.26 -1.34
N LYS A 2 13.44 -22.17 -2.14
CA LYS A 2 14.76 -22.72 -1.91
C LYS A 2 15.78 -21.86 -2.66
N PRO A 3 16.99 -21.58 -2.10
CA PRO A 3 18.01 -20.77 -2.75
C PRO A 3 18.73 -21.59 -3.84
N ASN A 4 18.02 -21.91 -4.89
CA ASN A 4 18.53 -22.67 -6.03
C ASN A 4 17.96 -22.05 -7.32
N SER A 5 18.81 -21.84 -8.31
CA SER A 5 18.46 -21.25 -9.61
C SER A 5 17.28 -21.94 -10.30
N ASN A 6 17.15 -23.27 -10.14
CA ASN A 6 16.06 -24.05 -10.72
C ASN A 6 14.65 -23.65 -10.23
N TYR A 7 14.54 -22.96 -9.09
CA TYR A 7 13.25 -22.53 -8.51
C TYR A 7 12.95 -21.06 -8.76
N ILE A 8 13.84 -20.30 -9.40
CA ILE A 8 13.65 -18.85 -9.61
C ILE A 8 12.38 -18.59 -10.44
N LEU A 9 12.27 -19.24 -11.61
CA LEU A 9 11.13 -19.05 -12.49
C LEU A 9 9.80 -19.42 -11.79
N PHE A 10 9.77 -20.55 -11.10
CA PHE A 10 8.60 -21.00 -10.35
C PHE A 10 8.20 -20.00 -9.26
N THR A 11 9.17 -19.47 -8.52
CA THR A 11 8.93 -18.47 -7.47
C THR A 11 8.38 -17.17 -8.07
N LEU A 12 8.95 -16.72 -9.20
CA LEU A 12 8.49 -15.52 -9.90
C LEU A 12 7.05 -15.67 -10.41
N VAL A 13 6.71 -16.85 -10.97
CA VAL A 13 5.33 -17.12 -11.44
C VAL A 13 4.34 -17.09 -10.28
N ILE A 14 4.64 -17.76 -9.16
CA ILE A 14 3.77 -17.73 -7.97
C ILE A 14 3.64 -16.31 -7.43
N PHE A 15 4.73 -15.55 -7.36
CA PHE A 15 4.72 -14.17 -6.91
C PHE A 15 3.86 -13.29 -7.82
N PHE A 16 3.96 -13.47 -9.14
CA PHE A 16 3.11 -12.78 -10.12
C PHE A 16 1.63 -13.09 -9.90
N ILE A 17 1.27 -14.39 -9.80
CA ILE A 17 -0.12 -14.80 -9.56
C ILE A 17 -0.65 -14.21 -8.25
N SER A 18 0.13 -14.26 -7.18
CA SER A 18 -0.25 -13.70 -5.87
C SER A 18 -0.52 -12.20 -5.95
N ASN A 19 0.35 -11.44 -6.62
CA ASN A 19 0.16 -10.00 -6.82
C ASN A 19 -1.08 -9.71 -7.68
N TYR A 20 -1.29 -10.49 -8.75
CA TYR A 20 -2.47 -10.35 -9.60
C TYR A 20 -3.76 -10.57 -8.81
N CYS A 21 -3.85 -11.65 -8.04
CA CYS A 21 -5.02 -11.95 -7.19
C CYS A 21 -5.25 -10.83 -6.15
N TYR A 22 -4.19 -10.31 -5.54
CA TYR A 22 -4.27 -9.20 -4.60
C TYR A 22 -4.82 -7.93 -5.25
N GLU A 23 -4.36 -7.56 -6.44
CA GLU A 23 -4.85 -6.37 -7.16
C GLU A 23 -6.34 -6.53 -7.54
N VAL A 24 -6.73 -7.71 -8.04
CA VAL A 24 -8.14 -7.98 -8.36
C VAL A 24 -9.02 -7.89 -7.11
N ALA A 25 -8.61 -8.50 -6.00
CA ALA A 25 -9.31 -8.38 -4.72
C ALA A 25 -9.42 -6.92 -4.25
N SER A 26 -8.35 -6.13 -4.41
CA SER A 26 -8.30 -4.71 -4.06
C SER A 26 -9.26 -3.86 -4.89
N ILE A 27 -9.43 -4.16 -6.19
CA ILE A 27 -10.39 -3.48 -7.07
C ILE A 27 -11.82 -3.69 -6.54
N PHE A 28 -12.20 -4.94 -6.25
CA PHE A 28 -13.51 -5.25 -5.70
C PHE A 28 -13.72 -4.62 -4.33
N TYR A 29 -12.76 -4.75 -3.42
CA TYR A 29 -12.80 -4.15 -2.09
C TYR A 29 -13.01 -2.63 -2.16
N ASN A 30 -12.27 -1.94 -3.02
CA ASN A 30 -12.38 -0.50 -3.17
C ASN A 30 -13.73 -0.07 -3.78
N SER A 31 -14.27 -0.86 -4.73
CA SER A 31 -15.56 -0.56 -5.36
C SER A 31 -16.75 -0.65 -4.39
N LEU A 32 -16.61 -1.40 -3.30
CA LEU A 32 -17.63 -1.53 -2.27
C LEU A 32 -17.76 -0.29 -1.37
N LEU A 33 -16.75 0.59 -1.35
CA LEU A 33 -16.74 1.74 -0.44
C LEU A 33 -18.02 2.57 -0.53
N LYS A 34 -18.51 2.86 -1.73
CA LYS A 34 -19.73 3.64 -1.94
C LYS A 34 -21.00 2.94 -1.45
N LYS A 35 -21.02 1.59 -1.46
CA LYS A 35 -22.14 0.79 -0.95
C LYS A 35 -22.12 0.66 0.59
N CYS A 36 -20.95 0.80 1.20
CA CYS A 36 -20.73 0.64 2.64
C CYS A 36 -20.71 1.98 3.40
N SER A 37 -20.86 3.12 2.71
CA SER A 37 -20.77 4.45 3.30
C SER A 37 -21.87 5.38 2.79
N ASN A 38 -22.22 6.37 3.60
CA ASN A 38 -23.03 7.52 3.18
C ASN A 38 -22.11 8.58 2.55
N GLU A 39 -22.68 9.50 1.76
CA GLU A 39 -21.90 10.57 1.12
C GLU A 39 -21.15 11.46 2.13
N ASN A 40 -21.70 11.64 3.33
CA ASN A 40 -21.13 12.47 4.40
C ASN A 40 -20.03 11.75 5.21
N ASP A 41 -19.96 10.42 5.16
CA ASP A 41 -19.07 9.59 5.99
C ASP A 41 -18.08 8.76 5.19
N ILE A 42 -17.99 8.99 3.90
CA ILE A 42 -17.17 8.19 2.99
C ILE A 42 -15.67 8.28 3.33
N GLY A 43 -15.21 9.43 3.82
CA GLY A 43 -13.84 9.63 4.27
C GLY A 43 -13.54 8.84 5.54
N LYS A 44 -14.41 8.90 6.53
CA LYS A 44 -14.29 8.11 7.77
C LYS A 44 -14.33 6.62 7.48
N THR A 45 -15.27 6.15 6.64
CA THR A 45 -15.37 4.73 6.28
C THR A 45 -14.11 4.25 5.55
N SER A 46 -13.59 5.05 4.62
CA SER A 46 -12.33 4.77 3.94
C SER A 46 -11.16 4.75 4.93
N GLY A 47 -11.09 5.77 5.79
CA GLY A 47 -10.06 5.88 6.83
C GLY A 47 -10.08 4.70 7.78
N LEU A 48 -11.25 4.31 8.29
CA LEU A 48 -11.40 3.16 9.17
C LEU A 48 -10.95 1.84 8.51
N GLY A 49 -11.33 1.63 7.24
CA GLY A 49 -10.90 0.43 6.50
C GLY A 49 -9.37 0.31 6.39
N PHE A 50 -8.67 1.41 6.08
CA PHE A 50 -7.20 1.42 6.08
C PHE A 50 -6.61 1.32 7.49
N ALA A 51 -7.21 2.00 8.48
CA ALA A 51 -6.76 1.95 9.87
C ALA A 51 -6.78 0.53 10.42
N LEU A 52 -7.88 -0.21 10.22
CA LEU A 52 -7.98 -1.62 10.61
C LEU A 52 -6.94 -2.49 9.89
N GLY A 53 -6.58 -2.15 8.65
CA GLY A 53 -5.47 -2.82 7.94
C GLY A 53 -4.12 -2.58 8.61
N TYR A 54 -3.81 -1.34 8.97
CA TYR A 54 -2.55 -1.00 9.65
C TYR A 54 -2.46 -1.63 11.03
N ILE A 55 -3.46 -1.45 11.90
CA ILE A 55 -3.43 -2.02 13.24
C ILE A 55 -3.52 -3.55 13.21
N GLY A 56 -4.26 -4.13 12.28
CA GLY A 56 -4.41 -5.57 12.09
C GLY A 56 -3.11 -6.26 11.62
N SER A 57 -2.16 -5.52 11.04
CA SER A 57 -0.85 -6.04 10.69
C SER A 57 0.10 -6.13 11.89
N VAL A 58 -0.12 -5.36 12.96
CA VAL A 58 0.79 -5.31 14.12
C VAL A 58 0.89 -6.66 14.83
N PRO A 59 -0.19 -7.39 15.15
CA PRO A 59 -0.08 -8.70 15.81
C PRO A 59 0.76 -9.72 15.03
N ILE A 60 0.58 -9.80 13.70
CA ILE A 60 1.35 -10.73 12.88
C ILE A 60 2.83 -10.32 12.78
N MET A 61 3.12 -9.02 12.77
CA MET A 61 4.50 -8.52 12.81
C MET A 61 5.16 -8.81 14.16
N LEU A 62 4.45 -8.64 15.28
CA LEU A 62 4.92 -9.03 16.62
C LEU A 62 5.16 -10.53 16.71
N LEU A 63 4.22 -11.34 16.24
CA LEU A 63 4.36 -12.79 16.18
C LEU A 63 5.61 -13.18 15.37
N THR A 64 5.80 -12.59 14.21
CA THR A 64 6.98 -12.82 13.36
C THR A 64 8.26 -12.43 14.08
N LEU A 65 8.29 -11.28 14.73
CA LEU A 65 9.46 -10.77 15.46
C LEU A 65 9.85 -11.72 16.60
N TYR A 66 8.90 -12.07 17.45
CA TYR A 66 9.19 -12.83 18.67
C TYR A 66 9.31 -14.34 18.47
N LEU A 67 8.73 -14.92 17.43
CA LEU A 67 8.84 -16.36 17.17
C LEU A 67 9.90 -16.72 16.14
N PHE A 68 10.15 -15.87 15.15
CA PHE A 68 11.00 -16.25 14.01
C PHE A 68 12.27 -15.39 13.86
N VAL A 69 12.28 -14.14 14.32
CA VAL A 69 13.43 -13.23 14.10
C VAL A 69 14.37 -13.18 15.29
N LEU A 70 13.85 -12.90 16.49
CA LEU A 70 14.66 -12.69 17.70
C LEU A 70 15.22 -13.97 18.32
N PRO A 71 14.45 -15.08 18.50
CA PRO A 71 14.91 -16.25 19.25
C PRO A 71 16.15 -16.89 18.61
N GLU A 72 17.05 -17.39 19.43
CA GLU A 72 18.19 -18.21 18.95
C GLU A 72 17.70 -19.56 18.42
N THR A 73 16.78 -20.20 19.14
CA THR A 73 16.08 -21.42 18.73
C THR A 73 14.71 -21.07 18.18
N VAL A 74 14.44 -21.48 16.94
CA VAL A 74 13.20 -21.16 16.22
C VAL A 74 12.25 -22.35 16.29
N PRO A 75 10.91 -22.13 16.42
CA PRO A 75 9.91 -23.19 16.39
C PRO A 75 10.05 -24.08 15.12
N PHE A 76 9.52 -25.30 15.22
CA PHE A 76 9.49 -26.29 14.14
C PHE A 76 10.87 -26.78 13.64
N GLY A 77 11.94 -26.57 14.42
CA GLY A 77 13.30 -27.02 14.05
C GLY A 77 13.89 -26.33 12.82
N LEU A 78 13.41 -25.11 12.53
CA LEU A 78 13.89 -24.33 11.36
C LEU A 78 15.33 -23.83 11.59
N ASP A 79 16.17 -24.01 10.57
CA ASP A 79 17.59 -23.64 10.60
C ASP A 79 17.76 -22.14 10.25
N LYS A 80 18.17 -21.34 11.26
CA LYS A 80 18.47 -19.91 11.06
C LYS A 80 19.65 -19.66 10.14
N SER A 81 20.66 -20.54 10.14
CA SER A 81 21.84 -20.38 9.29
C SER A 81 21.47 -20.46 7.80
N LYS A 82 20.40 -21.18 7.47
CA LYS A 82 19.83 -21.32 6.13
C LYS A 82 18.67 -20.36 5.85
N PHE A 83 18.38 -19.42 6.74
CA PHE A 83 17.24 -18.50 6.65
C PHE A 83 15.88 -19.20 6.51
N GLU A 84 15.72 -20.41 7.04
CA GLU A 84 14.45 -21.16 6.97
C GLU A 84 13.36 -20.49 7.77
N ASN A 85 13.71 -19.88 8.90
CA ASN A 85 12.83 -19.06 9.73
C ASN A 85 12.19 -17.90 8.93
N ILE A 86 12.98 -17.17 8.14
CA ILE A 86 12.47 -16.05 7.33
C ILE A 86 11.63 -16.57 6.16
N ARG A 87 12.03 -17.69 5.53
CA ARG A 87 11.27 -18.31 4.43
C ARG A 87 9.94 -18.92 4.86
N PHE A 88 9.77 -19.20 6.16
CA PHE A 88 8.50 -19.70 6.71
C PHE A 88 7.48 -18.59 6.95
N VAL A 89 7.93 -17.34 7.18
CA VAL A 89 7.06 -16.19 7.47
C VAL A 89 5.95 -15.97 6.42
N PRO A 90 6.17 -16.07 5.11
CA PRO A 90 5.11 -15.94 4.12
C PRO A 90 3.95 -16.93 4.29
N LEU A 91 4.21 -18.14 4.79
CA LEU A 91 3.17 -19.14 5.07
C LEU A 91 2.30 -18.70 6.27
N VAL A 92 2.93 -18.17 7.31
CA VAL A 92 2.24 -17.65 8.50
C VAL A 92 1.37 -16.44 8.11
N VAL A 93 1.89 -15.54 7.29
CA VAL A 93 1.15 -14.38 6.77
C VAL A 93 -0.01 -14.81 5.86
N ALA A 94 0.17 -15.84 5.02
CA ALA A 94 -0.89 -16.37 4.18
C ALA A 94 -2.04 -16.96 5.02
N LEU A 95 -1.72 -17.70 6.08
CA LEU A 95 -2.72 -18.23 7.01
C LEU A 95 -3.46 -17.10 7.75
N TRP A 96 -2.73 -16.08 8.21
CA TRP A 96 -3.31 -14.89 8.83
C TRP A 96 -4.30 -14.21 7.88
N PHE A 97 -3.89 -13.97 6.64
CA PHE A 97 -4.74 -13.36 5.62
C PHE A 97 -6.00 -14.20 5.35
N LEU A 98 -5.85 -15.52 5.22
CA LEU A 98 -6.97 -16.44 5.02
C LEU A 98 -7.99 -16.33 6.16
N VAL A 99 -7.54 -16.47 7.42
CA VAL A 99 -8.42 -16.43 8.60
C VAL A 99 -9.21 -15.13 8.67
N PHE A 100 -8.53 -13.98 8.48
CA PHE A 100 -9.19 -12.66 8.57
C PHE A 100 -9.99 -12.29 7.32
N SER A 101 -9.86 -13.03 6.21
CA SER A 101 -10.73 -12.86 5.03
C SER A 101 -12.06 -13.64 5.15
N LEU A 102 -12.13 -14.68 5.98
CA LEU A 102 -13.33 -15.52 6.12
C LEU A 102 -14.59 -14.74 6.53
N PRO A 103 -14.56 -13.80 7.50
CA PRO A 103 -15.74 -13.02 7.87
C PRO A 103 -16.31 -12.23 6.70
N MET A 104 -15.44 -11.66 5.85
CA MET A 104 -15.87 -10.95 4.65
C MET A 104 -16.58 -11.89 3.66
N ILE A 105 -16.00 -13.06 3.38
CA ILE A 105 -16.57 -14.05 2.46
C ILE A 105 -17.94 -14.50 2.97
N TYR A 106 -18.06 -14.79 4.27
CA TYR A 106 -19.33 -15.22 4.89
C TYR A 106 -20.40 -14.11 4.80
N TYR A 107 -20.06 -12.88 5.15
CA TYR A 107 -20.97 -11.76 5.14
C TYR A 107 -21.50 -11.45 3.73
N PHE A 108 -20.61 -11.42 2.75
CA PHE A 108 -20.99 -11.12 1.37
C PHE A 108 -21.81 -12.26 0.75
N LYS A 109 -21.51 -13.52 1.02
CA LYS A 109 -22.32 -14.66 0.55
C LYS A 109 -23.77 -14.56 1.02
N LYS A 110 -24.02 -13.97 2.22
CA LYS A 110 -25.37 -13.85 2.80
C LYS A 110 -26.15 -12.61 2.33
N LYS A 111 -25.47 -11.53 1.97
CA LYS A 111 -26.09 -10.19 1.81
C LYS A 111 -26.09 -9.63 0.38
N ILE A 112 -25.29 -10.19 -0.53
CA ILE A 112 -25.33 -9.76 -1.93
C ILE A 112 -26.40 -10.59 -2.65
N SER A 113 -27.64 -10.05 -2.71
CA SER A 113 -28.55 -10.37 -3.77
C SER A 113 -28.00 -9.78 -5.07
N TYR A 114 -27.94 -10.57 -6.11
CA TYR A 114 -27.47 -10.22 -7.46
C TYR A 114 -28.47 -9.29 -8.20
N GLU A 115 -28.98 -8.26 -7.54
CA GLU A 115 -29.97 -7.34 -8.14
C GLU A 115 -29.35 -6.14 -8.85
N ASP A 116 -28.04 -5.99 -8.80
CA ASP A 116 -27.39 -4.94 -9.57
C ASP A 116 -27.21 -5.45 -11.02
N ASN A 117 -27.93 -4.85 -11.95
CA ASN A 117 -27.64 -4.90 -13.38
C ASN A 117 -26.21 -4.40 -13.62
N PHE A 118 -25.23 -5.26 -13.35
CA PHE A 118 -23.88 -5.05 -13.81
C PHE A 118 -23.95 -5.02 -15.34
N ASP A 119 -23.73 -3.83 -15.90
CA ASP A 119 -23.47 -3.71 -17.32
C ASP A 119 -22.17 -4.46 -17.64
N SER A 120 -22.32 -5.78 -17.78
CA SER A 120 -21.25 -6.73 -18.04
C SER A 120 -20.67 -6.64 -19.45
N SER A 121 -21.11 -5.65 -20.23
CA SER A 121 -20.51 -5.41 -21.53
C SER A 121 -19.08 -4.86 -21.31
N PRO A 122 -18.03 -5.63 -21.69
CA PRO A 122 -16.65 -5.16 -21.65
C PRO A 122 -16.43 -4.15 -22.77
N SER A 123 -16.98 -2.95 -22.62
CA SER A 123 -16.76 -1.90 -23.61
C SER A 123 -15.49 -1.16 -23.28
N PHE A 124 -14.41 -1.50 -23.97
CA PHE A 124 -13.15 -0.76 -23.96
C PHE A 124 -13.38 0.74 -24.19
N LYS A 125 -14.38 1.07 -25.03
CA LYS A 125 -14.83 2.44 -25.28
C LYS A 125 -15.27 3.14 -23.97
N LYS A 126 -16.06 2.49 -23.11
CA LYS A 126 -16.50 3.05 -21.83
C LYS A 126 -15.32 3.28 -20.86
N ILE A 127 -14.31 2.43 -20.89
CA ILE A 127 -13.09 2.60 -20.09
C ILE A 127 -12.34 3.85 -20.56
N ILE A 128 -12.22 4.05 -21.88
CA ILE A 128 -11.59 5.26 -22.45
C ILE A 128 -12.41 6.50 -22.09
N GLU A 129 -13.74 6.45 -22.16
CA GLU A 129 -14.62 7.56 -21.84
C GLU A 129 -14.47 8.07 -20.38
N ILE A 130 -14.09 7.20 -19.44
CA ILE A 130 -13.78 7.59 -18.06
C ILE A 130 -12.56 8.54 -18.03
N ILE A 131 -11.57 8.33 -18.90
CA ILE A 131 -10.34 9.12 -18.96
C ILE A 131 -10.51 10.32 -19.92
N TRP A 132 -11.12 10.07 -21.07
CA TRP A 132 -11.20 11.00 -22.18
C TRP A 132 -12.58 11.00 -22.82
N LYS A 133 -13.30 12.13 -22.73
CA LYS A 133 -14.60 12.38 -23.38
C LYS A 133 -14.56 13.76 -24.02
N ASN A 134 -14.17 13.83 -25.31
CA ASN A 134 -13.88 15.06 -26.06
C ASN A 134 -12.73 15.91 -25.47
N LYS A 135 -12.48 15.81 -24.17
CA LYS A 135 -11.37 16.44 -23.42
C LYS A 135 -10.97 15.53 -22.25
N PHE A 136 -9.82 15.80 -21.68
CA PHE A 136 -9.34 15.08 -20.51
C PHE A 136 -10.27 15.30 -19.32
N THR A 137 -10.90 14.22 -18.83
CA THR A 137 -11.87 14.28 -17.74
C THR A 137 -11.19 14.61 -16.41
N SER A 138 -11.97 14.99 -15.39
CA SER A 138 -11.44 15.16 -14.03
C SER A 138 -10.88 13.87 -13.47
N THR A 139 -11.49 12.73 -13.78
CA THR A 139 -11.01 11.39 -13.43
C THR A 139 -9.68 11.10 -14.12
N GLY A 140 -9.57 11.38 -15.42
CA GLY A 140 -8.32 11.18 -16.16
C GLY A 140 -7.17 12.03 -15.62
N LYS A 141 -7.42 13.31 -15.29
CA LYS A 141 -6.42 14.21 -14.67
C LYS A 141 -5.97 13.67 -13.30
N PHE A 142 -6.90 13.18 -12.50
CA PHE A 142 -6.59 12.59 -11.21
C PHE A 142 -5.76 11.31 -11.35
N LEU A 143 -6.12 10.42 -12.27
CA LEU A 143 -5.38 9.17 -12.53
C LEU A 143 -3.94 9.46 -13.01
N LEU A 144 -3.74 10.47 -13.85
CA LEU A 144 -2.42 10.89 -14.27
C LEU A 144 -1.58 11.43 -13.11
N ALA A 145 -2.14 12.33 -12.31
CA ALA A 145 -1.47 12.83 -11.11
C ALA A 145 -1.14 11.68 -10.15
N ARG A 146 -2.09 10.74 -9.97
CA ARG A 146 -1.89 9.57 -9.12
C ARG A 146 -0.77 8.65 -9.62
N MET A 147 -0.64 8.46 -10.90
CA MET A 147 0.44 7.68 -11.51
C MET A 147 1.80 8.18 -11.05
N ILE A 148 2.00 9.51 -11.01
CA ILE A 148 3.26 10.13 -10.61
C ILE A 148 3.53 9.96 -9.11
N TYR A 149 2.59 10.37 -8.24
CA TYR A 149 2.87 10.30 -6.80
C TYR A 149 2.80 8.88 -6.23
N SER A 150 2.06 7.96 -6.87
CA SER A 150 2.04 6.55 -6.43
C SER A 150 3.37 5.86 -6.64
N ASP A 151 4.09 6.20 -7.70
CA ASP A 151 5.42 5.66 -7.95
C ASP A 151 6.40 6.10 -6.85
N ALA A 152 6.35 7.39 -6.45
CA ALA A 152 7.11 7.87 -5.28
C ALA A 152 6.73 7.14 -3.98
N LEU A 153 5.43 6.89 -3.74
CA LEU A 153 4.99 6.13 -2.56
C LEU A 153 5.51 4.68 -2.56
N ILE A 154 5.55 4.04 -3.73
CA ILE A 154 6.11 2.69 -3.87
C ILE A 154 7.60 2.67 -3.49
N VAL A 155 8.36 3.65 -3.97
CA VAL A 155 9.77 3.82 -3.59
C VAL A 155 9.93 3.97 -2.09
N LEU A 156 9.14 4.81 -1.44
CA LEU A 156 9.20 5.03 0.00
C LEU A 156 8.88 3.76 0.80
N ILE A 157 7.84 3.02 0.40
CA ILE A 157 7.41 1.81 1.12
C ILE A 157 8.38 0.65 0.88
N ALA A 158 8.76 0.41 -0.38
CA ALA A 158 9.61 -0.73 -0.73
C ALA A 158 11.11 -0.44 -0.52
N GLY A 159 11.55 0.78 -0.82
CA GLY A 159 12.94 1.20 -0.71
C GLY A 159 13.36 1.66 0.68
N GLY A 160 12.41 2.10 1.52
CA GLY A 160 12.70 2.66 2.83
C GLY A 160 13.51 1.74 3.75
N GLY A 161 13.23 0.43 3.75
CA GLY A 161 13.99 -0.55 4.51
C GLY A 161 15.43 -0.72 4.00
N VAL A 162 15.61 -0.75 2.68
CA VAL A 162 16.93 -0.83 2.05
C VAL A 162 17.75 0.43 2.37
N TYR A 163 17.12 1.59 2.29
CA TYR A 163 17.74 2.85 2.65
C TYR A 163 18.14 2.91 4.13
N ALA A 164 17.24 2.51 5.04
CA ALA A 164 17.52 2.44 6.47
C ALA A 164 18.71 1.53 6.80
N SER A 165 18.79 0.37 6.16
CA SER A 165 19.92 -0.56 6.35
C SER A 165 21.22 0.00 5.77
N GLY A 166 21.17 0.52 4.55
CA GLY A 166 22.38 0.95 3.84
C GLY A 166 22.97 2.25 4.37
N VAL A 167 22.13 3.22 4.76
CA VAL A 167 22.60 4.56 5.20
C VAL A 167 22.76 4.65 6.71
N PHE A 168 21.82 4.04 7.46
CA PHE A 168 21.81 4.16 8.94
C PHE A 168 22.17 2.85 9.65
N GLY A 169 22.47 1.76 8.93
CA GLY A 169 22.91 0.51 9.52
C GLY A 169 21.84 -0.19 10.36
N TYR A 170 20.56 -0.12 9.97
CA TYR A 170 19.49 -0.85 10.65
C TYR A 170 19.61 -2.34 10.42
N THR A 171 19.56 -3.13 11.49
CA THR A 171 19.46 -4.59 11.43
C THR A 171 18.04 -5.04 11.05
N PRO A 172 17.84 -6.27 10.56
CA PRO A 172 16.50 -6.79 10.25
C PRO A 172 15.52 -6.72 11.44
N GLY A 173 16.00 -6.97 12.66
CA GLY A 173 15.18 -6.84 13.88
C GLY A 173 14.79 -5.41 14.19
N GLU A 174 15.71 -4.44 14.02
CA GLU A 174 15.41 -3.02 14.18
C GLU A 174 14.43 -2.53 13.10
N LEU A 175 14.57 -2.99 11.85
CA LEU A 175 13.63 -2.66 10.77
C LEU A 175 12.22 -3.15 11.07
N LEU A 176 12.08 -4.35 11.61
CA LEU A 176 10.77 -4.87 11.95
C LEU A 176 10.14 -4.11 13.13
N LYS A 177 10.94 -3.72 14.14
CA LYS A 177 10.47 -2.83 15.22
C LYS A 177 10.03 -1.46 14.69
N LEU A 178 10.84 -0.86 13.80
CA LEU A 178 10.52 0.40 13.12
C LEU A 178 9.19 0.28 12.37
N ALA A 179 9.00 -0.79 11.60
CA ALA A 179 7.78 -1.04 10.84
C ALA A 179 6.55 -1.23 11.74
N ILE A 180 6.68 -1.89 12.90
CA ILE A 180 5.58 -2.04 13.87
C ILE A 180 5.13 -0.67 14.37
N VAL A 181 6.06 0.18 14.82
CA VAL A 181 5.73 1.52 15.30
C VAL A 181 5.17 2.39 14.16
N ALA A 182 5.75 2.29 12.96
CA ALA A 182 5.27 2.97 11.76
C ALA A 182 3.80 2.61 11.41
N ASN A 183 3.40 1.34 11.56
CA ASN A 183 2.02 0.92 11.35
C ASN A 183 1.05 1.50 12.40
N VAL A 184 1.47 1.60 13.67
CA VAL A 184 0.67 2.25 14.72
C VAL A 184 0.49 3.75 14.42
N VAL A 185 1.54 4.42 13.97
CA VAL A 185 1.47 5.84 13.58
C VAL A 185 0.61 6.04 12.33
N ALA A 186 0.73 5.15 11.34
CA ALA A 186 -0.10 5.16 10.14
C ALA A 186 -1.58 4.94 10.46
N PHE A 187 -1.91 4.06 11.42
CA PHE A 187 -3.26 3.89 11.93
C PHE A 187 -3.85 5.21 12.43
N LEU A 188 -3.12 5.95 13.28
CA LEU A 188 -3.57 7.26 13.77
C LEU A 188 -3.71 8.28 12.64
N GLY A 189 -2.71 8.33 11.75
CA GLY A 189 -2.71 9.25 10.62
C GLY A 189 -3.91 9.05 9.70
N VAL A 190 -4.24 7.80 9.37
CA VAL A 190 -5.35 7.52 8.46
C VAL A 190 -6.72 7.75 9.10
N LEU A 191 -6.88 7.55 10.41
CA LEU A 191 -8.12 7.90 11.12
C LEU A 191 -8.37 9.41 11.07
N ILE A 192 -7.35 10.20 11.40
CA ILE A 192 -7.43 11.66 11.36
C ILE A 192 -7.63 12.13 9.91
N GLY A 193 -6.87 11.60 8.96
CA GLY A 193 -7.00 11.91 7.54
C GLY A 193 -8.38 11.56 6.97
N GLY A 194 -8.96 10.43 7.36
CA GLY A 194 -10.31 10.03 6.99
C GLY A 194 -11.39 10.99 7.52
N TYR A 195 -11.28 11.37 8.78
CA TYR A 195 -12.18 12.37 9.38
C TYR A 195 -12.06 13.74 8.70
N LEU A 196 -10.85 14.20 8.45
CA LEU A 196 -10.61 15.46 7.75
C LEU A 196 -11.10 15.43 6.31
N ASN A 197 -11.12 14.27 5.67
CA ASN A 197 -11.57 14.09 4.29
C ASN A 197 -13.08 14.31 4.13
N ASP A 198 -13.88 14.10 5.18
CA ASP A 198 -15.31 14.42 5.17
C ASP A 198 -15.55 15.92 5.37
N LYS A 199 -14.65 16.62 6.05
CA LYS A 199 -14.74 18.07 6.28
C LYS A 199 -14.08 18.92 5.20
N LEU A 200 -12.98 18.40 4.62
CA LEU A 200 -12.20 19.07 3.59
C LEU A 200 -12.34 18.30 2.26
N SER A 201 -11.98 18.93 1.16
CA SER A 201 -11.94 18.20 -0.11
C SER A 201 -10.77 17.20 -0.17
N SER A 202 -11.01 16.00 -0.71
CA SER A 202 -9.96 14.98 -0.89
C SER A 202 -8.75 15.52 -1.63
N LYS A 203 -8.96 16.43 -2.60
CA LYS A 203 -7.88 17.11 -3.32
C LYS A 203 -6.95 17.89 -2.41
N LYS A 204 -7.51 18.67 -1.45
CA LYS A 204 -6.69 19.46 -0.50
C LYS A 204 -5.86 18.56 0.40
N ILE A 205 -6.45 17.46 0.88
CA ILE A 205 -5.72 16.48 1.71
C ILE A 205 -4.59 15.82 0.93
N ILE A 206 -4.85 15.36 -0.30
CA ILE A 206 -3.81 14.76 -1.15
C ILE A 206 -2.67 15.75 -1.37
N LEU A 207 -2.95 16.99 -1.74
CA LEU A 207 -1.92 18.01 -1.97
C LEU A 207 -1.12 18.29 -0.70
N PHE A 208 -1.79 18.45 0.44
CA PHE A 208 -1.11 18.66 1.72
C PHE A 208 -0.20 17.48 2.08
N CYS A 209 -0.69 16.24 1.94
CA CYS A 209 0.13 15.05 2.18
C CYS A 209 1.35 15.00 1.24
N ILE A 210 1.19 15.30 -0.04
CA ILE A 210 2.31 15.33 -0.99
C ILE A 210 3.36 16.35 -0.55
N LEU A 211 2.95 17.57 -0.19
CA LEU A 211 3.88 18.62 0.27
C LEU A 211 4.66 18.17 1.50
N VAL A 212 3.97 17.64 2.52
CA VAL A 212 4.63 17.16 3.75
C VAL A 212 5.56 15.98 3.44
N LEU A 213 5.10 14.99 2.65
CA LEU A 213 5.93 13.84 2.28
C LEU A 213 7.18 14.28 1.54
N THR A 214 7.07 15.22 0.57
CA THR A 214 8.22 15.73 -0.17
C THR A 214 9.22 16.41 0.76
N ALA A 215 8.76 17.28 1.66
CA ALA A 215 9.63 17.95 2.63
C ALA A 215 10.31 16.96 3.59
N THR A 216 9.56 15.94 4.03
CA THR A 216 10.05 14.91 4.95
C THR A 216 11.08 13.99 4.28
N VAL A 217 10.85 13.60 3.03
CA VAL A 217 11.83 12.81 2.26
C VAL A 217 13.11 13.62 2.02
N PHE A 218 12.98 14.88 1.65
CA PHE A 218 14.14 15.76 1.50
C PHE A 218 14.96 15.87 2.82
N TYR A 219 14.29 16.06 3.96
CA TYR A 219 14.94 16.04 5.26
C TYR A 219 15.66 14.71 5.52
N GLY A 220 14.98 13.58 5.33
CA GLY A 220 15.52 12.24 5.61
C GLY A 220 16.71 11.86 4.72
N SER A 221 16.73 12.35 3.47
CA SER A 221 17.81 12.06 2.52
C SER A 221 19.01 12.99 2.68
N MET A 222 18.77 14.30 2.88
CA MET A 222 19.84 15.31 2.84
C MET A 222 20.33 15.76 4.21
N ILE A 223 19.47 15.76 5.25
CA ILE A 223 19.75 16.40 6.52
C ILE A 223 19.97 15.38 7.64
N ALA A 224 19.11 14.34 7.73
CA ALA A 224 19.20 13.36 8.81
C ALA A 224 20.55 12.62 8.83
N GLN A 225 21.20 12.61 10.01
CA GLN A 225 22.50 11.98 10.21
C GLN A 225 22.43 10.78 11.16
N THR A 226 21.46 10.75 12.06
CA THR A 226 21.36 9.74 13.11
C THR A 226 20.18 8.79 12.90
N LYS A 227 20.27 7.57 13.48
CA LYS A 227 19.13 6.62 13.51
C LYS A 227 17.89 7.25 14.15
N THR A 228 18.06 8.08 15.17
CA THR A 228 16.96 8.72 15.90
C THR A 228 16.22 9.74 15.02
N GLU A 229 16.96 10.59 14.31
CA GLU A 229 16.35 11.54 13.36
C GLU A 229 15.62 10.81 12.25
N PHE A 230 16.21 9.75 11.70
CA PHE A 230 15.58 8.93 10.69
C PHE A 230 14.32 8.23 11.23
N PHE A 231 14.35 7.75 12.47
CA PHE A 231 13.16 7.17 13.12
C PHE A 231 11.99 8.16 13.13
N TYR A 232 12.20 9.38 13.61
CA TYR A 232 11.12 10.40 13.61
C TYR A 232 10.68 10.78 12.21
N ASN A 233 11.59 10.81 11.26
CA ASN A 233 11.30 11.04 9.85
C ASN A 233 10.33 9.97 9.30
N VAL A 234 10.62 8.69 9.56
CA VAL A 234 9.75 7.57 9.17
C VAL A 234 8.39 7.66 9.84
N MET A 235 8.29 8.14 11.10
CA MET A 235 7.00 8.32 11.77
C MET A 235 6.14 9.36 11.05
N VAL A 236 6.72 10.49 10.65
CA VAL A 236 6.01 11.52 9.87
C VAL A 236 5.57 10.96 8.52
N ILE A 237 6.45 10.29 7.80
CA ILE A 237 6.12 9.63 6.52
C ILE A 237 4.94 8.67 6.70
N SER A 238 4.99 7.80 7.70
CA SER A 238 3.96 6.78 7.97
C SER A 238 2.60 7.39 8.27
N PHE A 239 2.57 8.49 9.04
CA PHE A 239 1.35 9.22 9.34
C PHE A 239 0.64 9.71 8.07
N PHE A 240 1.38 10.24 7.11
CA PHE A 240 0.80 10.82 5.89
C PHE A 240 0.59 9.81 4.75
N ILE A 241 1.33 8.70 4.69
CA ILE A 241 1.13 7.64 3.68
C ILE A 241 -0.28 7.05 3.78
N GLY A 242 -0.76 6.70 4.98
CA GLY A 242 -2.10 6.17 5.16
C GLY A 242 -3.19 7.17 4.76
N SER A 243 -3.00 8.43 5.14
CA SER A 243 -3.93 9.52 4.82
C SER A 243 -4.07 9.75 3.33
N ILE A 244 -2.97 9.82 2.57
CA ILE A 244 -3.01 10.03 1.11
C ILE A 244 -3.64 8.85 0.37
N GLN A 245 -3.40 7.61 0.81
CA GLN A 245 -4.01 6.43 0.22
C GLN A 245 -5.53 6.41 0.42
N SER A 246 -6.00 6.70 1.64
CA SER A 246 -7.43 6.79 1.96
C SER A 246 -8.10 7.93 1.19
N ALA A 247 -7.51 9.12 1.17
CA ALA A 247 -8.04 10.28 0.45
C ALA A 247 -8.10 10.05 -1.07
N SER A 248 -7.11 9.35 -1.64
CA SER A 248 -7.08 8.99 -3.05
C SER A 248 -8.23 8.04 -3.42
N ARG A 249 -8.52 7.05 -2.57
CA ARG A 249 -9.66 6.14 -2.74
C ARG A 249 -10.99 6.90 -2.68
N VAL A 250 -11.16 7.79 -1.71
CA VAL A 250 -12.37 8.63 -1.59
C VAL A 250 -12.53 9.54 -2.80
N MET A 251 -11.44 10.17 -3.27
CA MET A 251 -11.48 11.02 -4.46
C MET A 251 -11.94 10.23 -5.68
N MET A 252 -11.41 9.02 -5.90
CA MET A 252 -11.83 8.18 -7.01
C MET A 252 -13.30 7.81 -6.91
N THR A 253 -13.78 7.44 -5.71
CA THR A 253 -15.18 7.09 -5.47
C THR A 253 -16.13 8.25 -5.77
N LYS A 254 -15.73 9.50 -5.42
CA LYS A 254 -16.52 10.72 -5.68
C LYS A 254 -16.52 11.16 -7.15
N LEU A 255 -15.50 10.78 -7.91
CA LEU A 255 -15.38 11.10 -9.34
C LEU A 255 -16.17 10.16 -10.25
N LEU A 256 -16.64 9.03 -9.74
CA LEU A 256 -17.29 7.98 -10.51
C LEU A 256 -18.77 7.83 -10.17
N GLU A 257 -19.55 7.49 -11.20
CA GLU A 257 -20.91 6.98 -11.01
C GLU A 257 -20.87 5.55 -10.45
N THR A 258 -21.92 5.15 -9.74
CA THR A 258 -21.98 3.82 -9.09
C THR A 258 -21.79 2.65 -10.08
N LYS A 259 -22.35 2.77 -11.29
CA LYS A 259 -22.22 1.76 -12.36
C LYS A 259 -20.79 1.60 -12.91
N ASP A 260 -19.93 2.62 -12.74
CA ASP A 260 -18.58 2.63 -13.30
C ASP A 260 -17.48 2.38 -12.25
N LEU A 261 -17.86 2.13 -10.98
CA LEU A 261 -16.92 1.94 -9.88
C LEU A 261 -15.91 0.82 -10.13
N GLY A 262 -16.36 -0.34 -10.60
CA GLY A 262 -15.47 -1.47 -10.90
C GLY A 262 -14.43 -1.12 -11.98
N LYS A 263 -14.89 -0.54 -13.12
CA LYS A 263 -14.02 -0.11 -14.22
C LYS A 263 -13.05 0.99 -13.76
N GLY A 264 -13.57 1.96 -13.00
CA GLY A 264 -12.78 3.06 -12.49
C GLY A 264 -11.74 2.63 -11.47
N PHE A 265 -12.05 1.70 -10.55
CA PHE A 265 -11.05 1.17 -9.63
C PHE A 265 -10.06 0.22 -10.33
N GLY A 266 -10.43 -0.41 -11.44
CA GLY A 266 -9.47 -1.06 -12.34
C GLY A 266 -8.45 -0.08 -12.90
N LEU A 267 -8.89 1.07 -13.43
CA LEU A 267 -8.01 2.14 -13.88
C LEU A 267 -7.19 2.76 -12.74
N PHE A 268 -7.78 2.87 -11.55
CA PHE A 268 -7.09 3.34 -10.35
C PHE A 268 -5.94 2.40 -9.95
N SER A 269 -6.15 1.09 -9.89
CA SER A 269 -5.07 0.11 -9.65
C SER A 269 -4.02 0.17 -10.75
N PHE A 270 -4.44 0.19 -12.01
CA PHE A 270 -3.54 0.26 -13.16
C PHE A 270 -2.66 1.52 -13.13
N SER A 271 -3.25 2.71 -12.87
CA SER A 271 -2.49 3.97 -12.79
C SER A 271 -1.43 3.98 -11.68
N GLY A 272 -1.65 3.23 -10.60
CA GLY A 272 -0.67 3.12 -9.52
C GLY A 272 0.41 2.07 -9.74
N ARG A 273 0.33 1.29 -10.83
CA ARG A 273 1.26 0.18 -11.10
C ARG A 273 2.00 0.30 -12.43
N ILE A 274 1.44 1.01 -13.40
CA ILE A 274 2.02 1.10 -14.75
C ILE A 274 3.42 1.70 -14.75
N THR A 275 3.72 2.61 -13.84
CA THR A 275 5.02 3.26 -13.68
C THR A 275 5.81 2.72 -12.49
N ALA A 276 5.33 1.70 -11.78
CA ALA A 276 5.93 1.20 -10.54
C ALA A 276 7.39 0.74 -10.66
N PHE A 277 7.88 0.54 -11.87
CA PHE A 277 9.29 0.25 -12.16
C PHE A 277 10.16 1.51 -12.27
N ALA A 278 9.57 2.67 -12.59
CA ALA A 278 10.31 3.88 -12.92
C ALA A 278 11.01 4.47 -11.68
N GLY A 279 10.31 4.57 -10.55
CA GLY A 279 10.88 5.04 -9.30
C GLY A 279 12.05 4.19 -8.81
N PRO A 280 11.89 2.88 -8.61
CA PRO A 280 13.01 2.00 -8.23
C PRO A 280 14.18 2.03 -9.22
N LEU A 281 13.90 2.15 -10.53
CA LEU A 281 14.94 2.26 -11.55
C LEU A 281 15.73 3.57 -11.40
N LEU A 282 15.05 4.69 -11.23
CA LEU A 282 15.68 5.99 -11.00
C LEU A 282 16.52 5.99 -9.72
N VAL A 283 15.92 5.54 -8.60
CA VAL A 283 16.62 5.41 -7.32
C VAL A 283 17.86 4.51 -7.44
N GLY A 284 17.73 3.35 -8.08
CA GLY A 284 18.84 2.43 -8.29
C GLY A 284 19.96 3.05 -9.14
N THR A 285 19.59 3.74 -10.22
CA THR A 285 20.55 4.41 -11.11
C THR A 285 21.29 5.55 -10.40
N VAL A 286 20.56 6.42 -9.69
CA VAL A 286 21.18 7.54 -8.95
C VAL A 286 22.04 7.01 -7.79
N THR A 287 21.58 5.96 -7.09
CA THR A 287 22.37 5.30 -6.05
C THR A 287 23.68 4.73 -6.59
N TYR A 288 23.64 4.11 -7.76
CA TYR A 288 24.82 3.55 -8.41
C TYR A 288 25.82 4.63 -8.88
N LEU A 289 25.31 5.71 -9.47
CA LEU A 289 26.16 6.78 -10.04
C LEU A 289 26.72 7.73 -8.98
N TYR A 290 26.02 7.94 -7.88
CA TYR A 290 26.38 8.94 -6.86
C TYR A 290 26.38 8.36 -5.45
N SER A 291 25.23 8.27 -4.80
CA SER A 291 25.09 7.74 -3.44
C SER A 291 23.65 7.32 -3.15
N GLN A 292 23.49 6.45 -2.14
CA GLN A 292 22.17 6.02 -1.69
C GLN A 292 21.34 7.18 -1.10
N ARG A 293 22.00 8.21 -0.55
CA ARG A 293 21.34 9.41 -0.03
C ARG A 293 20.72 10.26 -1.14
N LEU A 294 21.39 10.37 -2.27
CA LEU A 294 20.88 11.11 -3.44
C LEU A 294 19.86 10.31 -4.24
N GLY A 295 19.88 8.99 -4.13
CA GLY A 295 18.96 8.11 -4.84
C GLY A 295 17.53 8.13 -4.27
N LEU A 296 17.34 8.41 -2.98
CA LEU A 296 16.03 8.47 -2.36
C LEU A 296 15.42 9.86 -2.50
#